data_faa817d0816dc6a0c86ec43271bcd274
#
_entry.id   faa817d0816dc6a0c86ec43271bcd274
#
_cell.length_a   1.000
_cell.length_b   1.000
_cell.length_c   1.000
_cell.angle_alpha   90.00
_cell.angle_beta   90.00
_cell.angle_gamma   90.00
#
_symmetry.space_group_name_H-M   'P 1'
#
loop_
_entity.id
_entity.type
_entity.pdbx_description
1 polymer ?
#
loop_
_entity_poly.entity_id
_entity_poly.type
_entity_poly.pdbx_seq_one_letter_code
_entity_poly.pdbx_strand_id
1 'polypeptide(L)'
;MKRGPIARSLLALFFVGLLLTPLIIRRVSSRRQSARVRLNERLSLERHGFYLQEVSHVAGVNFIHQGPKLDPKLAGIMPEVASMGASVSIVDFDRDGWPDIYVTNSAIGSKNALYRNQHDGTFKDVAEQMGVADVNQPGTGVSMGAIWGDYDNDGYEDLLLIKWGQPELFHNDRGHGFTRVTQAGLPKWINANTAVWFDYDGDGLLDLFIGGYYPEDVNLWHLSSTKIMPNSFEYADNGGRKYLFHNLGNGRFEEVSAKMGITSRRWALAAAAADLQGTGHPDLFVANDYGVSELYINDGKKFHEAGAETGIGFAPKSGMNVAFGDIMDQGKFSIYVSNISENGVLIQGNNLWVPKEGTSGTNIKYENLARDMG
;
A
#
# COMPACT_ATOMS: atom_id res chain seq x y z
N MET A 1 -16.18 -34.26 53.76
CA MET A 1 -17.21 -33.19 53.79
C MET A 1 -17.76 -32.96 52.37
N LYS A 2 -19.02 -33.36 52.11
CA LYS A 2 -19.68 -33.14 50.82
C LYS A 2 -20.10 -31.66 50.77
N ARG A 3 -19.47 -30.86 49.91
CA ARG A 3 -19.90 -29.47 49.66
C ARG A 3 -21.35 -29.50 49.20
N GLY A 4 -22.24 -28.75 49.87
CA GLY A 4 -23.67 -28.75 49.59
C GLY A 4 -23.99 -28.20 48.20
N PRO A 5 -25.17 -28.48 47.63
CA PRO A 5 -25.58 -28.10 46.29
C PRO A 5 -25.45 -26.58 46.03
N ILE A 6 -25.66 -25.76 47.04
CA ILE A 6 -25.53 -24.28 46.96
C ILE A 6 -24.09 -23.83 46.62
N ALA A 7 -23.07 -24.48 47.24
CA ALA A 7 -21.69 -24.14 46.96
C ALA A 7 -21.25 -24.49 45.51
N ARG A 8 -21.83 -25.57 44.96
CA ARG A 8 -21.60 -25.95 43.53
C ARG A 8 -22.25 -24.98 42.56
N SER A 9 -23.47 -24.51 42.86
CA SER A 9 -24.18 -23.53 42.05
C SER A 9 -23.47 -22.15 42.05
N LEU A 10 -22.98 -21.68 43.19
CA LEU A 10 -22.20 -20.44 43.30
C LEU A 10 -20.88 -20.55 42.54
N LEU A 11 -20.20 -21.68 42.59
CA LEU A 11 -18.98 -21.91 41.84
C LEU A 11 -19.23 -21.92 40.32
N ALA A 12 -20.32 -22.57 39.89
CA ALA A 12 -20.74 -22.56 38.50
C ALA A 12 -21.05 -21.14 37.96
N LEU A 13 -21.79 -20.34 38.74
CA LEU A 13 -22.09 -18.96 38.42
C LEU A 13 -20.83 -18.07 38.35
N PHE A 14 -19.85 -18.32 39.23
CA PHE A 14 -18.56 -17.63 39.19
C PHE A 14 -17.80 -17.92 37.89
N PHE A 15 -17.74 -19.21 37.48
CA PHE A 15 -17.09 -19.59 36.23
C PHE A 15 -17.81 -19.06 34.98
N VAL A 16 -19.15 -19.03 34.96
CA VAL A 16 -19.94 -18.41 33.89
C VAL A 16 -19.66 -16.91 33.83
N GLY A 17 -19.60 -16.22 34.99
CA GLY A 17 -19.19 -14.83 35.07
C GLY A 17 -17.80 -14.58 34.46
N LEU A 18 -16.82 -15.42 34.83
CA LEU A 18 -15.45 -15.35 34.28
C LEU A 18 -15.41 -15.56 32.76
N LEU A 19 -16.18 -16.50 32.22
CA LEU A 19 -16.28 -16.75 30.77
C LEU A 19 -16.97 -15.60 30.01
N LEU A 20 -17.90 -14.89 30.66
CA LEU A 20 -18.61 -13.75 30.03
C LEU A 20 -17.82 -12.43 30.15
N THR A 21 -16.87 -12.33 31.08
CA THR A 21 -16.08 -11.12 31.32
C THR A 21 -15.39 -10.60 30.06
N PRO A 22 -14.72 -11.41 29.21
CA PRO A 22 -14.08 -10.94 27.99
C PRO A 22 -15.09 -10.38 27.00
N LEU A 23 -16.26 -10.98 26.88
CA LEU A 23 -17.35 -10.51 26.01
C LEU A 23 -17.93 -9.17 26.49
N ILE A 24 -18.07 -9.02 27.81
CA ILE A 24 -18.55 -7.76 28.41
C ILE A 24 -17.49 -6.66 28.22
N ILE A 25 -16.21 -6.96 28.48
CA ILE A 25 -15.11 -6.02 28.29
C ILE A 25 -15.03 -5.60 26.82
N ARG A 26 -15.10 -6.55 25.88
CA ARG A 26 -15.10 -6.25 24.44
C ARG A 26 -16.29 -5.38 24.03
N ARG A 27 -17.47 -5.62 24.58
CA ARG A 27 -18.68 -4.84 24.26
C ARG A 27 -18.67 -3.44 24.91
N VAL A 28 -18.05 -3.29 26.08
CA VAL A 28 -17.89 -1.99 26.75
C VAL A 28 -16.77 -1.17 26.07
N SER A 29 -15.65 -1.78 25.70
CA SER A 29 -14.57 -1.10 24.98
C SER A 29 -15.00 -0.71 23.57
N SER A 30 -15.74 -1.57 22.84
CA SER A 30 -16.27 -1.17 21.52
C SER A 30 -17.30 -0.03 21.61
N ARG A 31 -18.12 0.00 22.66
CA ARG A 31 -19.03 1.14 22.90
C ARG A 31 -18.29 2.43 23.28
N ARG A 32 -17.14 2.35 23.96
CA ARG A 32 -16.31 3.51 24.25
C ARG A 32 -15.56 4.03 23.03
N GLN A 33 -15.13 3.15 22.11
CA GLN A 33 -14.57 3.53 20.81
C GLN A 33 -15.62 4.15 19.86
N SER A 34 -16.89 3.75 19.99
CA SER A 34 -18.00 4.30 19.19
C SER A 34 -18.58 5.61 19.75
N ALA A 35 -18.14 6.07 20.92
CA ALA A 35 -18.41 7.43 21.33
C ALA A 35 -17.65 8.36 20.39
N ARG A 36 -18.29 8.79 19.29
CA ARG A 36 -17.80 9.82 18.39
C ARG A 36 -17.26 10.95 19.25
N VAL A 37 -15.94 11.12 19.25
CA VAL A 37 -15.31 12.34 19.76
C VAL A 37 -15.95 13.45 18.93
N ARG A 38 -16.87 14.21 19.52
CA ARG A 38 -17.36 15.41 18.85
C ARG A 38 -16.16 16.30 18.69
N LEU A 39 -15.78 16.54 17.45
CA LEU A 39 -14.74 17.51 17.11
C LEU A 39 -15.09 18.81 17.81
N ASN A 40 -14.25 19.24 18.72
CA ASN A 40 -14.36 20.55 19.33
C ASN A 40 -13.43 21.46 18.52
N GLU A 41 -13.99 22.13 17.52
CA GLU A 41 -13.28 23.03 16.61
C GLU A 41 -12.41 24.03 17.38
N ARG A 42 -12.97 24.63 18.44
CA ARG A 42 -12.27 25.58 19.28
C ARG A 42 -11.04 24.95 19.94
N LEU A 43 -11.19 23.76 20.49
CA LEU A 43 -10.08 23.05 21.14
C LEU A 43 -9.01 22.61 20.13
N SER A 44 -9.41 22.25 18.91
CA SER A 44 -8.48 21.94 17.83
C SER A 44 -7.70 23.17 17.39
N LEU A 45 -8.37 24.29 17.20
CA LEU A 45 -7.72 25.57 16.87
C LEU A 45 -6.76 26.03 17.97
N GLU A 46 -7.15 25.91 19.24
CA GLU A 46 -6.30 26.28 20.39
C GLU A 46 -5.05 25.37 20.51
N ARG A 47 -5.17 24.08 20.19
CA ARG A 47 -4.06 23.11 20.34
C ARG A 47 -3.18 22.99 19.11
N HIS A 48 -3.74 23.10 17.91
CA HIS A 48 -3.07 22.72 16.66
C HIS A 48 -3.04 23.86 15.63
N GLY A 49 -3.75 24.97 15.87
CA GLY A 49 -3.84 26.08 14.92
C GLY A 49 -4.77 25.81 13.73
N PHE A 50 -5.34 24.63 13.62
CA PHE A 50 -6.28 24.25 12.55
C PHE A 50 -7.25 23.15 13.00
N TYR A 51 -8.31 22.94 12.22
CA TYR A 51 -9.16 21.75 12.26
C TYR A 51 -9.53 21.33 10.84
N LEU A 52 -9.83 20.04 10.64
CA LEU A 52 -10.29 19.50 9.37
C LEU A 52 -11.78 19.27 9.42
N GLN A 53 -12.48 19.63 8.35
CA GLN A 53 -13.89 19.39 8.14
C GLN A 53 -14.09 18.43 6.98
N GLU A 54 -14.95 17.43 7.16
CA GLU A 54 -15.37 16.54 6.08
C GLU A 54 -16.30 17.30 5.13
N VAL A 55 -15.94 17.35 3.84
CA VAL A 55 -16.65 18.12 2.80
C VAL A 55 -16.94 17.30 1.54
N SER A 56 -16.64 16.00 1.51
CA SER A 56 -16.72 15.20 0.29
C SER A 56 -18.08 15.29 -0.41
N HIS A 57 -19.16 15.18 0.35
CA HIS A 57 -20.52 15.26 -0.21
C HIS A 57 -20.81 16.62 -0.85
N VAL A 58 -20.49 17.73 -0.17
CA VAL A 58 -20.73 19.09 -0.72
C VAL A 58 -19.76 19.42 -1.85
N ALA A 59 -18.57 18.82 -1.84
CA ALA A 59 -17.61 18.92 -2.92
C ALA A 59 -17.92 17.99 -4.11
N GLY A 60 -18.99 17.20 -4.07
CA GLY A 60 -19.38 16.30 -5.16
C GLY A 60 -18.63 14.95 -5.20
N VAL A 61 -17.79 14.65 -4.20
CA VAL A 61 -17.07 13.37 -4.10
C VAL A 61 -17.95 12.37 -3.33
N ASN A 62 -18.70 11.55 -4.05
CA ASN A 62 -19.67 10.60 -3.48
C ASN A 62 -19.26 9.15 -3.78
N PHE A 63 -18.04 8.77 -3.44
CA PHE A 63 -17.51 7.44 -3.71
C PHE A 63 -17.69 6.51 -2.51
N ILE A 64 -18.14 5.28 -2.77
CA ILE A 64 -18.22 4.22 -1.78
C ILE A 64 -17.48 3.01 -2.32
N HIS A 65 -16.37 2.68 -1.67
CA HIS A 65 -15.57 1.51 -2.04
C HIS A 65 -16.34 0.20 -1.88
N GLN A 66 -16.22 -0.66 -2.87
CA GLN A 66 -16.77 -2.01 -2.87
C GLN A 66 -15.61 -3.01 -2.90
N GLY A 67 -15.44 -3.76 -1.80
CA GLY A 67 -14.41 -4.79 -1.67
C GLY A 67 -14.69 -6.02 -2.55
N PRO A 68 -13.67 -6.83 -2.85
CA PRO A 68 -13.80 -8.01 -3.67
C PRO A 68 -14.61 -9.10 -2.97
N LYS A 69 -15.41 -9.85 -3.76
CA LYS A 69 -16.02 -11.11 -3.33
C LYS A 69 -15.16 -12.25 -3.84
N LEU A 70 -14.37 -12.84 -2.95
CA LEU A 70 -13.40 -13.88 -3.26
C LEU A 70 -13.98 -15.29 -3.06
N ASP A 71 -13.15 -16.32 -3.28
CA ASP A 71 -13.55 -17.73 -3.07
C ASP A 71 -14.11 -17.95 -1.65
N PRO A 72 -15.25 -18.64 -1.49
CA PRO A 72 -15.86 -18.92 -0.20
C PRO A 72 -14.94 -19.63 0.81
N LYS A 73 -13.87 -20.31 0.36
CA LYS A 73 -12.85 -20.90 1.23
C LYS A 73 -12.12 -19.85 2.10
N LEU A 74 -12.17 -18.57 1.70
CA LEU A 74 -11.59 -17.44 2.46
C LEU A 74 -12.57 -16.81 3.45
N ALA A 75 -13.80 -17.33 3.61
CA ALA A 75 -14.84 -16.72 4.42
C ALA A 75 -14.41 -16.41 5.86
N GLY A 76 -13.51 -17.23 6.44
CA GLY A 76 -12.99 -17.04 7.80
C GLY A 76 -12.03 -15.85 7.97
N ILE A 77 -11.42 -15.40 6.89
CA ILE A 77 -10.45 -14.28 6.87
C ILE A 77 -10.87 -13.18 5.91
N MET A 78 -12.11 -13.21 5.44
CA MET A 78 -12.61 -12.27 4.43
C MET A 78 -12.54 -10.80 4.87
N PRO A 79 -12.81 -10.42 6.14
CA PRO A 79 -12.70 -9.03 6.55
C PRO A 79 -11.29 -8.47 6.37
N GLU A 80 -10.27 -9.27 6.63
CA GLU A 80 -8.86 -8.90 6.52
C GLU A 80 -8.44 -8.77 5.05
N VAL A 81 -8.83 -9.72 4.21
CA VAL A 81 -8.48 -9.76 2.79
C VAL A 81 -9.28 -8.74 1.98
N ALA A 82 -10.59 -8.64 2.22
CA ALA A 82 -11.48 -7.74 1.47
C ALA A 82 -11.33 -6.27 1.85
N SER A 83 -10.61 -5.93 2.93
CA SER A 83 -10.31 -4.55 3.30
C SER A 83 -9.23 -3.90 2.43
N MET A 84 -8.56 -4.68 1.58
CA MET A 84 -7.55 -4.18 0.64
C MET A 84 -8.20 -3.61 -0.62
N GLY A 85 -7.46 -2.74 -1.35
CA GLY A 85 -7.81 -2.24 -2.67
C GLY A 85 -8.55 -0.91 -2.69
N ALA A 86 -8.91 -0.33 -1.55
CA ALA A 86 -9.32 1.05 -1.49
C ALA A 86 -8.10 1.96 -1.65
N SER A 87 -7.99 2.64 -2.78
CA SER A 87 -6.88 3.55 -3.07
C SER A 87 -7.40 4.88 -3.57
N VAL A 88 -6.66 5.93 -3.22
CA VAL A 88 -6.85 7.28 -3.74
C VAL A 88 -5.51 7.81 -4.23
N SER A 89 -5.51 8.45 -5.39
CA SER A 89 -4.37 9.19 -5.92
C SER A 89 -4.79 10.59 -6.33
N ILE A 90 -3.84 11.52 -6.23
CA ILE A 90 -3.99 12.91 -6.63
C ILE A 90 -3.12 13.12 -7.87
N VAL A 91 -3.68 13.73 -8.89
CA VAL A 91 -3.06 13.95 -10.19
C VAL A 91 -3.67 15.19 -10.83
N ASP A 92 -2.91 15.93 -11.60
CA ASP A 92 -3.42 16.98 -12.52
C ASP A 92 -3.41 16.37 -13.93
N PHE A 93 -4.41 15.49 -14.23
CA PHE A 93 -4.37 14.64 -15.44
C PHE A 93 -4.53 15.43 -16.73
N ASP A 94 -5.16 16.60 -16.71
CA ASP A 94 -5.39 17.43 -17.90
C ASP A 94 -4.51 18.69 -17.94
N ARG A 95 -3.59 18.84 -16.95
CA ARG A 95 -2.61 19.93 -16.84
C ARG A 95 -3.22 21.31 -16.81
N ASP A 96 -4.38 21.43 -16.20
CA ASP A 96 -5.06 22.71 -16.00
C ASP A 96 -4.56 23.49 -14.76
N GLY A 97 -3.64 22.88 -13.98
CA GLY A 97 -3.04 23.43 -12.77
C GLY A 97 -3.83 23.16 -11.50
N TRP A 98 -4.88 22.35 -11.56
CA TRP A 98 -5.72 21.99 -10.41
C TRP A 98 -5.70 20.47 -10.17
N PRO A 99 -5.34 20.04 -8.97
CA PRO A 99 -5.30 18.61 -8.67
C PRO A 99 -6.67 17.95 -8.76
N ASP A 100 -6.71 16.79 -9.40
CA ASP A 100 -7.83 15.89 -9.53
C ASP A 100 -7.69 14.69 -8.60
N ILE A 101 -8.75 13.90 -8.45
CA ILE A 101 -8.77 12.75 -7.52
C ILE A 101 -9.17 11.49 -8.30
N TYR A 102 -8.31 10.48 -8.33
CA TYR A 102 -8.68 9.16 -8.83
C TYR A 102 -8.85 8.17 -7.67
N VAL A 103 -9.96 7.42 -7.67
CA VAL A 103 -10.27 6.43 -6.63
C VAL A 103 -10.61 5.08 -7.23
N THR A 104 -10.12 4.01 -6.60
CA THR A 104 -10.28 2.64 -7.08
C THR A 104 -11.38 1.90 -6.33
N ASN A 105 -12.12 1.07 -7.06
CA ASN A 105 -12.98 0.03 -6.56
C ASN A 105 -12.34 -1.36 -6.76
N SER A 106 -12.75 -2.34 -5.95
CA SER A 106 -12.13 -3.68 -5.96
C SER A 106 -13.15 -4.83 -6.10
N ALA A 107 -14.39 -4.54 -6.47
CA ALA A 107 -15.35 -5.58 -6.79
C ALA A 107 -15.45 -5.80 -8.32
N ILE A 108 -15.61 -7.05 -8.77
CA ILE A 108 -15.87 -7.34 -10.18
C ILE A 108 -17.12 -6.60 -10.64
N GLY A 109 -17.03 -5.88 -11.75
CA GLY A 109 -18.09 -5.04 -12.33
C GLY A 109 -18.27 -3.69 -11.64
N SER A 110 -17.52 -3.36 -10.58
CA SER A 110 -17.55 -2.02 -9.99
C SER A 110 -16.67 -1.05 -10.78
N LYS A 111 -17.06 0.22 -10.78
CA LYS A 111 -16.36 1.27 -11.50
C LYS A 111 -15.41 2.05 -10.58
N ASN A 112 -14.26 2.41 -11.09
CA ASN A 112 -13.39 3.44 -10.51
C ASN A 112 -13.97 4.82 -10.83
N ALA A 113 -13.51 5.87 -10.14
CA ALA A 113 -13.94 7.24 -10.41
C ALA A 113 -12.73 8.18 -10.57
N LEU A 114 -12.85 9.13 -11.49
CA LEU A 114 -11.91 10.23 -11.72
C LEU A 114 -12.64 11.54 -11.53
N TYR A 115 -12.39 12.18 -10.40
CA TYR A 115 -13.03 13.42 -10.00
C TYR A 115 -12.21 14.62 -10.48
N ARG A 116 -12.64 15.21 -11.59
CA ARG A 116 -12.03 16.42 -12.13
C ARG A 116 -12.41 17.63 -11.28
N ASN A 117 -11.41 18.42 -10.90
CA ASN A 117 -11.58 19.67 -10.17
C ASN A 117 -12.30 20.70 -11.02
N GLN A 118 -13.33 21.38 -10.48
CA GLN A 118 -14.10 22.38 -11.19
C GLN A 118 -13.65 23.82 -10.89
N HIS A 119 -12.54 24.01 -10.17
CA HIS A 119 -11.94 25.29 -9.79
C HIS A 119 -12.81 26.15 -8.81
N ASP A 120 -13.89 25.60 -8.30
CA ASP A 120 -14.81 26.26 -7.39
C ASP A 120 -14.95 25.55 -6.05
N GLY A 121 -14.07 24.57 -5.79
CA GLY A 121 -14.11 23.70 -4.60
C GLY A 121 -15.00 22.48 -4.77
N THR A 122 -15.54 22.26 -5.99
CA THR A 122 -16.30 21.05 -6.31
C THR A 122 -15.58 20.17 -7.33
N PHE A 123 -16.02 18.91 -7.43
CA PHE A 123 -15.47 17.90 -8.31
C PHE A 123 -16.58 17.22 -9.12
N LYS A 124 -16.23 16.79 -10.34
CA LYS A 124 -17.12 16.05 -11.23
C LYS A 124 -16.47 14.74 -11.65
N ASP A 125 -17.17 13.62 -11.45
CA ASP A 125 -16.70 12.32 -11.95
C ASP A 125 -16.76 12.30 -13.49
N VAL A 126 -15.60 12.08 -14.10
CA VAL A 126 -15.39 12.00 -15.54
C VAL A 126 -14.79 10.65 -15.99
N ALA A 127 -14.64 9.67 -15.07
CA ALA A 127 -13.95 8.40 -15.36
C ALA A 127 -14.51 7.63 -16.55
N GLU A 128 -15.84 7.62 -16.73
CA GLU A 128 -16.47 6.96 -17.88
C GLU A 128 -16.12 7.68 -19.19
N GLN A 129 -16.19 8.99 -19.19
CA GLN A 129 -15.87 9.82 -20.35
C GLN A 129 -14.39 9.66 -20.74
N MET A 130 -13.51 9.53 -19.75
CA MET A 130 -12.05 9.39 -19.93
C MET A 130 -11.61 7.95 -20.21
N GLY A 131 -12.51 6.94 -20.13
CA GLY A 131 -12.21 5.55 -20.44
C GLY A 131 -11.51 4.75 -19.32
N VAL A 132 -11.51 5.25 -18.08
CA VAL A 132 -10.80 4.66 -16.92
C VAL A 132 -11.73 4.22 -15.78
N ALA A 133 -13.04 4.18 -16.02
CA ALA A 133 -14.02 3.74 -15.02
C ALA A 133 -14.17 2.22 -15.00
N ASP A 134 -14.47 1.61 -16.16
CA ASP A 134 -14.91 0.22 -16.29
C ASP A 134 -13.74 -0.75 -16.51
N VAL A 135 -12.90 -0.89 -15.49
CA VAL A 135 -11.63 -1.63 -15.52
C VAL A 135 -11.65 -2.93 -14.70
N ASN A 136 -12.66 -3.13 -13.85
CA ASN A 136 -12.78 -4.31 -12.97
C ASN A 136 -13.63 -5.41 -13.63
N GLN A 137 -13.23 -5.84 -14.83
CA GLN A 137 -14.00 -6.78 -15.65
C GLN A 137 -13.79 -8.25 -15.23
N PRO A 138 -14.80 -9.11 -15.41
CA PRO A 138 -14.64 -10.55 -15.23
C PRO A 138 -13.42 -11.09 -16.00
N GLY A 139 -12.55 -11.84 -15.33
CA GLY A 139 -11.36 -12.43 -15.93
C GLY A 139 -10.12 -11.51 -16.01
N THR A 140 -10.25 -10.21 -15.70
CA THR A 140 -9.10 -9.28 -15.65
C THR A 140 -8.65 -8.96 -14.23
N GLY A 141 -9.41 -9.39 -13.22
CA GLY A 141 -9.16 -9.06 -11.82
C GLY A 141 -9.71 -7.70 -11.42
N VAL A 142 -9.28 -7.19 -10.27
CA VAL A 142 -9.79 -5.94 -9.67
C VAL A 142 -8.66 -4.99 -9.30
N SER A 143 -8.95 -3.69 -9.33
CA SER A 143 -8.00 -2.64 -9.00
C SER A 143 -7.65 -2.68 -7.50
N MET A 144 -6.36 -2.56 -7.20
CA MET A 144 -5.81 -2.48 -5.85
C MET A 144 -5.15 -1.12 -5.59
N GLY A 145 -4.78 -0.42 -6.65
CA GLY A 145 -4.17 0.90 -6.59
C GLY A 145 -4.03 1.52 -7.97
N ALA A 146 -3.69 2.80 -7.97
CA ALA A 146 -3.40 3.59 -9.16
C ALA A 146 -2.14 4.42 -8.91
N ILE A 147 -1.18 4.37 -9.81
CA ILE A 147 0.00 5.24 -9.81
C ILE A 147 0.10 5.98 -11.13
N TRP A 148 0.61 7.19 -11.06
CA TRP A 148 0.70 8.12 -12.17
C TRP A 148 2.15 8.43 -12.47
N GLY A 149 2.49 8.58 -13.76
CA GLY A 149 3.82 8.94 -14.22
C GLY A 149 3.85 9.11 -15.73
N ASP A 150 4.55 10.11 -16.20
CA ASP A 150 4.78 10.40 -17.61
C ASP A 150 5.88 9.45 -18.14
N TYR A 151 5.45 8.19 -18.52
CA TYR A 151 6.41 7.15 -18.89
C TYR A 151 7.01 7.36 -20.28
N ASP A 152 6.42 8.18 -21.14
CA ASP A 152 6.89 8.43 -22.50
C ASP A 152 7.37 9.87 -22.75
N ASN A 153 7.43 10.67 -21.67
CA ASN A 153 7.92 12.06 -21.67
C ASN A 153 7.14 12.98 -22.62
N ASP A 154 5.83 12.74 -22.83
CA ASP A 154 4.98 13.62 -23.63
C ASP A 154 4.45 14.83 -22.84
N GLY A 155 4.68 14.81 -21.52
CA GLY A 155 4.35 15.87 -20.59
C GLY A 155 3.01 15.67 -19.88
N TYR A 156 2.30 14.57 -20.07
CA TYR A 156 1.07 14.23 -19.37
C TYR A 156 1.27 12.96 -18.55
N GLU A 157 0.73 12.94 -17.33
CA GLU A 157 0.85 11.77 -16.45
C GLU A 157 -0.06 10.64 -16.92
N ASP A 158 0.52 9.48 -17.16
CA ASP A 158 -0.14 8.25 -17.55
C ASP A 158 -0.60 7.46 -16.33
N LEU A 159 -1.55 6.55 -16.50
CA LEU A 159 -2.13 5.77 -15.43
C LEU A 159 -1.70 4.30 -15.50
N LEU A 160 -1.06 3.80 -14.45
CA LEU A 160 -0.95 2.37 -14.20
C LEU A 160 -1.93 1.92 -13.12
N LEU A 161 -2.80 0.97 -13.44
CA LEU A 161 -3.64 0.27 -12.48
C LEU A 161 -2.94 -0.99 -11.97
N ILE A 162 -2.69 -1.01 -10.67
CA ILE A 162 -2.22 -2.19 -9.95
C ILE A 162 -3.43 -3.04 -9.63
N LYS A 163 -3.35 -4.36 -9.92
CA LYS A 163 -4.52 -5.24 -9.78
C LYS A 163 -4.16 -6.55 -9.08
N TRP A 164 -5.14 -7.13 -8.43
CA TRP A 164 -5.18 -8.58 -8.31
C TRP A 164 -5.79 -9.10 -9.60
N GLY A 165 -4.91 -9.45 -10.54
CA GLY A 165 -5.27 -9.74 -11.90
C GLY A 165 -4.26 -9.21 -12.91
N GLN A 166 -4.74 -8.77 -14.06
CA GLN A 166 -3.93 -8.17 -15.11
C GLN A 166 -3.67 -6.69 -14.79
N PRO A 167 -2.43 -6.26 -14.58
CA PRO A 167 -2.12 -4.82 -14.48
C PRO A 167 -2.41 -4.14 -15.81
N GLU A 168 -2.88 -2.90 -15.77
CA GLU A 168 -3.31 -2.17 -16.96
C GLU A 168 -2.63 -0.81 -17.02
N LEU A 169 -1.90 -0.56 -18.11
CA LEU A 169 -1.29 0.73 -18.42
C LEU A 169 -2.17 1.48 -19.40
N PHE A 170 -2.40 2.76 -19.13
CA PHE A 170 -3.16 3.67 -19.98
C PHE A 170 -2.31 4.90 -20.29
N HIS A 171 -2.16 5.18 -21.58
CA HIS A 171 -1.57 6.41 -22.06
C HIS A 171 -2.59 7.55 -21.96
N ASN A 172 -2.16 8.70 -21.49
CA ASN A 172 -2.97 9.90 -21.38
C ASN A 172 -3.01 10.66 -22.69
N ASP A 173 -4.14 10.71 -23.36
CA ASP A 173 -4.32 11.41 -24.63
C ASP A 173 -4.41 12.94 -24.41
N ARG A 174 -3.44 13.50 -23.70
CA ARG A 174 -3.30 14.93 -23.38
C ARG A 174 -4.53 15.53 -22.69
N GLY A 175 -5.03 14.83 -21.68
CA GLY A 175 -6.18 15.26 -20.90
C GLY A 175 -7.53 15.06 -21.58
N HIS A 176 -7.58 14.51 -22.80
CA HIS A 176 -8.83 14.27 -23.54
C HIS A 176 -9.41 12.88 -23.35
N GLY A 177 -8.66 11.96 -22.77
CA GLY A 177 -9.04 10.56 -22.51
C GLY A 177 -7.81 9.73 -22.21
N PHE A 178 -8.03 8.42 -22.04
CA PHE A 178 -6.94 7.48 -21.80
C PHE A 178 -7.08 6.27 -22.76
N THR A 179 -5.99 5.94 -23.44
CA THR A 179 -5.89 4.79 -24.32
C THR A 179 -5.13 3.65 -23.67
N ARG A 180 -5.74 2.47 -23.57
CA ARG A 180 -5.10 1.29 -22.98
C ARG A 180 -3.93 0.81 -23.83
N VAL A 181 -2.75 0.65 -23.20
CA VAL A 181 -1.54 0.14 -23.83
C VAL A 181 -1.52 -1.40 -23.75
N THR A 182 -1.94 -2.08 -24.81
CA THR A 182 -2.13 -3.53 -24.79
C THR A 182 -0.86 -4.36 -24.99
N GLN A 183 0.23 -3.76 -25.42
CA GLN A 183 1.52 -4.41 -25.71
C GLN A 183 2.66 -3.87 -24.84
N ALA A 184 2.35 -3.43 -23.63
CA ALA A 184 3.33 -2.87 -22.72
C ALA A 184 4.40 -3.88 -22.24
N GLY A 185 4.21 -5.19 -22.42
CA GLY A 185 5.12 -6.21 -21.88
C GLY A 185 4.85 -6.59 -20.43
N LEU A 186 3.78 -6.08 -19.83
CA LEU A 186 3.40 -6.38 -18.46
C LEU A 186 2.87 -7.82 -18.30
N PRO A 187 2.93 -8.44 -17.10
CA PRO A 187 2.44 -9.79 -16.85
C PRO A 187 0.93 -9.91 -17.14
N LYS A 188 0.51 -11.08 -17.60
CA LYS A 188 -0.93 -11.34 -17.81
C LYS A 188 -1.72 -11.47 -16.51
N TRP A 189 -1.04 -11.81 -15.42
CA TRP A 189 -1.62 -11.93 -14.09
C TRP A 189 -0.58 -11.65 -13.01
N ILE A 190 -0.95 -10.85 -12.04
CA ILE A 190 -0.16 -10.56 -10.85
C ILE A 190 -1.12 -10.21 -9.71
N ASN A 191 -0.82 -10.60 -8.49
CA ASN A 191 -1.56 -10.16 -7.30
C ASN A 191 -0.75 -9.07 -6.60
N ALA A 192 -0.73 -7.87 -7.19
CA ALA A 192 0.11 -6.76 -6.73
C ALA A 192 -0.63 -5.83 -5.78
N ASN A 193 0.09 -5.27 -4.79
CA ASN A 193 -0.42 -4.24 -3.89
C ASN A 193 0.34 -2.92 -4.00
N THR A 194 1.51 -2.92 -4.64
CA THR A 194 2.34 -1.72 -4.75
C THR A 194 3.05 -1.67 -6.10
N ALA A 195 3.30 -0.45 -6.57
CA ALA A 195 4.20 -0.19 -7.68
C ALA A 195 4.83 1.20 -7.53
N VAL A 196 5.96 1.42 -8.20
CA VAL A 196 6.71 2.68 -8.17
C VAL A 196 7.26 2.97 -9.56
N TRP A 197 7.06 4.20 -10.04
CA TRP A 197 7.76 4.75 -11.18
C TRP A 197 9.06 5.40 -10.73
N PHE A 198 10.17 5.11 -11.37
CA PHE A 198 11.47 5.74 -11.13
C PHE A 198 12.45 5.41 -12.25
N ASP A 199 13.34 6.31 -12.58
CA ASP A 199 14.42 6.11 -13.54
C ASP A 199 15.60 5.46 -12.79
N TYR A 200 15.72 4.10 -12.86
CA TYR A 200 16.74 3.39 -12.07
C TYR A 200 18.12 3.41 -12.70
N ASP A 201 18.23 3.59 -14.02
CA ASP A 201 19.51 3.53 -14.75
C ASP A 201 19.96 4.89 -15.29
N GLY A 202 19.17 5.95 -15.13
CA GLY A 202 19.53 7.32 -15.48
C GLY A 202 19.39 7.62 -16.96
N ASP A 203 18.57 6.86 -17.71
CA ASP A 203 18.37 7.08 -19.14
C ASP A 203 17.33 8.16 -19.46
N GLY A 204 16.63 8.68 -18.45
CA GLY A 204 15.64 9.74 -18.55
C GLY A 204 14.23 9.24 -18.83
N LEU A 205 13.98 7.94 -18.87
CA LEU A 205 12.66 7.33 -18.95
C LEU A 205 12.25 6.75 -17.58
N LEU A 206 10.97 6.82 -17.27
CA LEU A 206 10.47 6.18 -16.05
C LEU A 206 10.37 4.66 -16.24
N ASP A 207 11.13 3.94 -15.45
CA ASP A 207 11.05 2.49 -15.27
C ASP A 207 9.98 2.14 -14.24
N LEU A 208 9.61 0.86 -14.16
CA LEU A 208 8.50 0.42 -13.34
C LEU A 208 8.88 -0.71 -12.40
N PHE A 209 8.71 -0.52 -11.09
CA PHE A 209 8.69 -1.60 -10.12
C PHE A 209 7.25 -1.99 -9.77
N ILE A 210 6.96 -3.30 -9.71
CA ILE A 210 5.67 -3.84 -9.20
C ILE A 210 5.97 -4.90 -8.14
N GLY A 211 5.38 -4.73 -6.94
CA GLY A 211 5.49 -5.68 -5.83
C GLY A 211 4.28 -6.61 -5.76
N GLY A 212 4.51 -7.91 -6.03
CA GLY A 212 3.49 -8.95 -5.85
C GLY A 212 3.26 -9.25 -4.37
N TYR A 213 2.00 -9.44 -3.99
CA TYR A 213 1.60 -9.81 -2.64
C TYR A 213 1.29 -11.31 -2.56
N TYR A 214 0.25 -11.79 -3.23
CA TYR A 214 0.03 -13.22 -3.40
C TYR A 214 0.84 -13.77 -4.59
N PRO A 215 1.20 -15.07 -4.58
CA PRO A 215 1.81 -15.72 -5.74
C PRO A 215 0.97 -15.52 -7.02
N GLU A 216 1.65 -15.40 -8.14
CA GLU A 216 1.07 -15.10 -9.45
C GLU A 216 0.18 -16.22 -10.01
N ASP A 217 0.33 -17.45 -9.53
CA ASP A 217 -0.47 -18.62 -9.86
C ASP A 217 -1.73 -18.77 -9.00
N VAL A 218 -1.91 -17.90 -7.98
CA VAL A 218 -3.08 -17.90 -7.11
C VAL A 218 -4.21 -17.11 -7.78
N ASN A 219 -5.31 -17.79 -8.04
CA ASN A 219 -6.57 -17.14 -8.40
C ASN A 219 -7.47 -17.04 -7.16
N LEU A 220 -7.60 -15.85 -6.59
CA LEU A 220 -8.34 -15.60 -5.35
C LEU A 220 -9.85 -15.83 -5.45
N TRP A 221 -10.39 -15.90 -6.69
CA TRP A 221 -11.82 -16.21 -6.96
C TRP A 221 -12.08 -17.71 -7.11
N HIS A 222 -11.02 -18.51 -7.39
CA HIS A 222 -11.12 -19.95 -7.64
C HIS A 222 -9.89 -20.66 -7.06
N LEU A 223 -9.85 -20.79 -5.73
CA LEU A 223 -8.71 -21.38 -5.03
C LEU A 223 -8.65 -22.89 -5.23
N SER A 224 -7.51 -23.39 -5.68
CA SER A 224 -7.18 -24.81 -5.69
C SER A 224 -6.86 -25.33 -4.29
N SER A 225 -6.33 -24.46 -3.41
CA SER A 225 -5.92 -24.77 -2.03
C SER A 225 -6.12 -23.54 -1.14
N THR A 226 -6.33 -23.76 0.17
CA THR A 226 -6.33 -22.70 1.19
C THR A 226 -4.92 -22.36 1.69
N LYS A 227 -3.88 -23.01 1.19
CA LYS A 227 -2.48 -22.73 1.54
C LYS A 227 -1.94 -21.51 0.78
N ILE A 228 -2.60 -20.37 0.97
CA ILE A 228 -2.23 -19.09 0.35
C ILE A 228 -1.65 -18.11 1.37
N MET A 229 -1.55 -18.50 2.62
CA MET A 229 -1.06 -17.66 3.71
C MET A 229 0.47 -17.69 3.78
N PRO A 230 1.10 -16.66 4.40
CA PRO A 230 2.53 -16.65 4.64
C PRO A 230 3.00 -17.89 5.38
N ASN A 231 4.14 -18.45 4.97
CA ASN A 231 4.74 -19.63 5.62
C ASN A 231 5.45 -19.29 6.94
N SER A 232 5.67 -18.02 7.22
CA SER A 232 6.23 -17.49 8.47
C SER A 232 5.72 -16.06 8.69
N PHE A 233 5.62 -15.63 9.94
CA PHE A 233 5.37 -14.22 10.25
C PHE A 233 6.63 -13.38 10.04
N GLU A 234 7.78 -13.88 10.49
CA GLU A 234 9.04 -13.13 10.53
C GLU A 234 9.90 -13.27 9.26
N TYR A 235 9.76 -14.39 8.55
CA TYR A 235 10.66 -14.76 7.45
C TYR A 235 9.91 -15.30 6.24
N ALA A 236 8.68 -14.84 6.00
CA ALA A 236 7.90 -15.29 4.85
C ALA A 236 8.62 -14.99 3.52
N ASP A 237 8.68 -16.03 2.66
CA ASP A 237 9.32 -15.99 1.34
C ASP A 237 8.48 -16.66 0.23
N ASN A 238 7.21 -16.94 0.55
CA ASN A 238 6.26 -17.61 -0.34
C ASN A 238 5.18 -16.66 -0.89
N GLY A 239 5.45 -15.37 -0.93
CA GLY A 239 4.57 -14.36 -1.52
C GLY A 239 4.74 -14.23 -3.04
N GLY A 240 4.19 -13.15 -3.59
CA GLY A 240 4.30 -12.80 -5.00
C GLY A 240 5.71 -12.38 -5.42
N ARG A 241 6.02 -12.55 -6.71
CA ARG A 241 7.27 -12.04 -7.28
C ARG A 241 7.29 -10.51 -7.24
N LYS A 242 8.48 -9.98 -7.14
CA LYS A 242 8.78 -8.59 -7.41
C LYS A 242 9.26 -8.44 -8.84
N TYR A 243 8.74 -7.44 -9.54
CA TYR A 243 9.06 -7.18 -10.94
C TYR A 243 9.72 -5.82 -11.07
N LEU A 244 10.82 -5.77 -11.82
CA LEU A 244 11.39 -4.53 -12.34
C LEU A 244 11.33 -4.57 -13.85
N PHE A 245 10.78 -3.55 -14.44
CA PHE A 245 10.62 -3.38 -15.88
C PHE A 245 11.45 -2.17 -16.33
N HIS A 246 12.35 -2.41 -17.28
CA HIS A 246 13.06 -1.34 -17.97
C HIS A 246 12.19 -0.78 -19.09
N ASN A 247 12.09 0.52 -19.17
CA ASN A 247 11.32 1.21 -20.19
C ASN A 247 12.10 1.27 -21.50
N LEU A 248 11.58 0.63 -22.55
CA LEU A 248 12.21 0.62 -23.88
C LEU A 248 11.80 1.81 -24.74
N GLY A 249 11.02 2.75 -24.20
CA GLY A 249 10.31 3.77 -24.94
C GLY A 249 9.09 3.22 -25.70
N ASN A 250 8.31 4.10 -26.29
CA ASN A 250 7.12 3.76 -27.09
C ASN A 250 6.08 2.87 -26.35
N GLY A 251 5.95 3.02 -25.04
CA GLY A 251 5.00 2.27 -24.22
C GLY A 251 5.33 0.78 -24.05
N ARG A 252 6.61 0.39 -24.21
CA ARG A 252 7.07 -0.99 -24.10
C ARG A 252 8.08 -1.13 -22.98
N PHE A 253 7.96 -2.22 -22.22
CA PHE A 253 8.78 -2.52 -21.06
C PHE A 253 9.36 -3.93 -21.17
N GLU A 254 10.60 -4.11 -20.70
CA GLU A 254 11.28 -5.40 -20.59
C GLU A 254 11.42 -5.79 -19.11
N GLU A 255 11.01 -6.99 -18.74
CA GLU A 255 11.18 -7.52 -17.39
C GLU A 255 12.66 -7.87 -17.14
N VAL A 256 13.30 -7.16 -16.20
CA VAL A 256 14.74 -7.26 -15.91
C VAL A 256 15.04 -7.65 -14.45
N SER A 257 14.05 -8.02 -13.64
CA SER A 257 14.17 -8.22 -12.20
C SER A 257 15.34 -9.12 -11.81
N ALA A 258 15.40 -10.33 -12.38
CA ALA A 258 16.45 -11.31 -12.05
C ALA A 258 17.84 -10.82 -12.48
N LYS A 259 17.95 -10.19 -13.65
CA LYS A 259 19.18 -9.58 -14.16
C LYS A 259 19.67 -8.46 -13.24
N MET A 260 18.73 -7.69 -12.70
CA MET A 260 18.99 -6.55 -11.82
C MET A 260 19.09 -6.93 -10.34
N GLY A 261 19.01 -8.24 -9.98
CA GLY A 261 19.17 -8.69 -8.59
C GLY A 261 17.94 -8.62 -7.71
N ILE A 262 16.75 -8.36 -8.27
CA ILE A 262 15.47 -8.33 -7.54
C ILE A 262 14.79 -9.70 -7.71
N THR A 263 14.96 -10.60 -6.74
CA THR A 263 14.48 -11.99 -6.83
C THR A 263 13.61 -12.44 -5.64
N SER A 264 13.41 -11.57 -4.67
CA SER A 264 12.67 -11.89 -3.44
C SER A 264 11.20 -12.21 -3.72
N ARG A 265 10.65 -13.09 -2.89
CA ARG A 265 9.23 -13.47 -2.86
C ARG A 265 8.59 -13.14 -1.51
N ARG A 266 9.10 -12.12 -0.81
CA ARG A 266 8.45 -11.61 0.39
C ARG A 266 7.18 -10.83 0.03
N TRP A 267 6.28 -10.71 0.97
CA TRP A 267 4.92 -10.19 0.82
C TRP A 267 4.90 -8.65 0.70
N ALA A 268 5.22 -8.13 -0.48
CA ALA A 268 5.32 -6.69 -0.72
C ALA A 268 3.98 -5.99 -0.57
N LEU A 269 3.88 -5.01 0.33
CA LEU A 269 2.66 -4.23 0.53
C LEU A 269 2.83 -2.76 0.14
N ALA A 270 4.00 -2.18 0.40
CA ALA A 270 4.33 -0.83 -0.04
C ALA A 270 5.77 -0.77 -0.55
N ALA A 271 6.04 0.14 -1.46
CA ALA A 271 7.38 0.41 -1.96
C ALA A 271 7.56 1.91 -2.24
N ALA A 272 8.80 2.37 -2.17
CA ALA A 272 9.19 3.71 -2.58
C ALA A 272 10.64 3.70 -3.06
N ALA A 273 10.98 4.62 -3.96
CA ALA A 273 12.33 4.78 -4.50
C ALA A 273 12.84 6.21 -4.26
N ALA A 274 14.09 6.33 -3.88
CA ALA A 274 14.82 7.59 -3.76
C ALA A 274 16.33 7.33 -3.75
N ASP A 275 17.12 8.31 -4.12
CA ASP A 275 18.57 8.25 -3.95
C ASP A 275 18.95 8.45 -2.48
N LEU A 276 18.90 7.35 -1.71
CA LEU A 276 19.16 7.36 -0.27
C LEU A 276 20.65 7.53 0.05
N GLN A 277 21.50 7.21 -0.90
CA GLN A 277 22.95 7.28 -0.76
C GLN A 277 23.55 8.58 -1.30
N GLY A 278 22.82 9.36 -2.10
CA GLY A 278 23.33 10.55 -2.79
C GLY A 278 24.31 10.20 -3.92
N THR A 279 24.11 9.08 -4.60
CA THR A 279 24.96 8.58 -5.70
C THR A 279 24.49 8.97 -7.09
N GLY A 280 23.26 9.49 -7.19
CA GLY A 280 22.58 9.78 -8.44
C GLY A 280 21.80 8.58 -9.01
N HIS A 281 21.82 7.43 -8.30
CA HIS A 281 21.08 6.22 -8.66
C HIS A 281 20.02 5.94 -7.59
N PRO A 282 18.72 5.99 -7.90
CA PRO A 282 17.68 5.74 -6.92
C PRO A 282 17.73 4.31 -6.37
N ASP A 283 17.70 4.20 -5.05
CA ASP A 283 17.53 2.97 -4.30
C ASP A 283 16.04 2.63 -4.18
N LEU A 284 15.73 1.35 -3.91
CA LEU A 284 14.36 0.89 -3.76
C LEU A 284 14.15 0.29 -2.36
N PHE A 285 13.18 0.81 -1.64
CA PHE A 285 12.72 0.25 -0.37
C PHE A 285 11.39 -0.48 -0.55
N VAL A 286 11.27 -1.69 0.02
CA VAL A 286 10.04 -2.49 0.00
C VAL A 286 9.64 -2.84 1.42
N ALA A 287 8.50 -2.33 1.85
CA ALA A 287 7.86 -2.73 3.10
C ALA A 287 7.05 -4.00 2.87
N ASN A 288 7.37 -5.06 3.61
CA ASN A 288 6.68 -6.33 3.54
C ASN A 288 5.71 -6.48 4.71
N ASP A 289 4.50 -6.97 4.44
CA ASP A 289 3.50 -7.27 5.47
C ASP A 289 3.95 -8.43 6.35
N TYR A 290 4.63 -9.40 5.76
CA TYR A 290 5.22 -10.54 6.46
C TYR A 290 6.70 -10.61 6.13
N GLY A 291 7.51 -10.75 7.18
CA GLY A 291 8.96 -10.77 7.08
C GLY A 291 9.59 -9.39 7.30
N VAL A 292 10.88 -9.30 7.03
CA VAL A 292 11.64 -8.05 7.13
C VAL A 292 11.41 -7.19 5.89
N SER A 293 11.41 -5.87 6.07
CA SER A 293 11.48 -4.94 4.95
C SER A 293 12.82 -5.08 4.22
N GLU A 294 12.85 -4.72 2.95
CA GLU A 294 14.01 -4.84 2.08
C GLU A 294 14.47 -3.46 1.62
N LEU A 295 15.77 -3.26 1.63
CA LEU A 295 16.41 -2.11 1.00
C LEU A 295 17.34 -2.61 -0.11
N TYR A 296 16.98 -2.31 -1.33
CA TYR A 296 17.76 -2.58 -2.52
C TYR A 296 18.59 -1.36 -2.87
N ILE A 297 19.89 -1.45 -2.67
CA ILE A 297 20.87 -0.44 -3.03
C ILE A 297 21.21 -0.55 -4.51
N ASN A 298 21.14 0.55 -5.22
CA ASN A 298 21.50 0.65 -6.64
C ASN A 298 22.94 1.10 -6.82
N ASP A 299 23.81 0.25 -7.38
CA ASP A 299 25.21 0.56 -7.65
C ASP A 299 25.44 1.14 -9.07
N GLY A 300 24.38 1.53 -9.77
CA GLY A 300 24.38 1.98 -11.14
C GLY A 300 24.48 0.86 -12.20
N LYS A 301 24.54 -0.40 -11.75
CA LYS A 301 24.59 -1.59 -12.62
C LYS A 301 23.54 -2.62 -12.25
N LYS A 302 23.26 -2.76 -10.95
CA LYS A 302 22.27 -3.68 -10.43
C LYS A 302 21.88 -3.30 -9.00
N PHE A 303 20.83 -3.91 -8.50
CA PHE A 303 20.40 -3.79 -7.12
C PHE A 303 21.01 -4.88 -6.23
N HIS A 304 21.37 -4.49 -5.01
CA HIS A 304 21.82 -5.40 -3.94
C HIS A 304 20.87 -5.27 -2.75
N GLU A 305 20.33 -6.37 -2.26
CA GLU A 305 19.54 -6.34 -1.02
C GLU A 305 20.50 -6.10 0.17
N ALA A 306 20.41 -4.95 0.80
CA ALA A 306 21.29 -4.46 1.84
C ALA A 306 20.58 -4.18 3.18
N GLY A 307 19.37 -4.69 3.38
CA GLY A 307 18.58 -4.43 4.59
C GLY A 307 19.32 -4.82 5.88
N ALA A 308 19.94 -6.00 5.91
CA ALA A 308 20.73 -6.44 7.06
C ALA A 308 21.99 -5.58 7.27
N GLU A 309 22.69 -5.22 6.19
CA GLU A 309 23.92 -4.45 6.25
C GLU A 309 23.67 -3.01 6.72
N THR A 310 22.55 -2.43 6.33
CA THR A 310 22.17 -1.06 6.68
C THR A 310 21.49 -0.95 8.04
N GLY A 311 21.12 -2.08 8.67
CA GLY A 311 20.43 -2.14 9.96
C GLY A 311 18.90 -2.19 9.85
N ILE A 312 18.35 -2.10 8.65
CA ILE A 312 16.89 -2.09 8.40
C ILE A 312 16.31 -3.51 8.51
N GLY A 313 17.04 -4.53 8.05
CA GLY A 313 16.57 -5.91 7.92
C GLY A 313 16.43 -6.71 9.22
N PHE A 314 16.52 -6.09 10.40
CA PHE A 314 16.47 -6.79 11.69
C PHE A 314 15.14 -6.63 12.45
N ALA A 315 14.17 -5.95 11.88
CA ALA A 315 12.89 -5.69 12.53
C ALA A 315 11.74 -6.24 11.67
N PRO A 316 11.45 -7.56 11.73
CA PRO A 316 10.29 -8.11 11.06
C PRO A 316 9.02 -7.53 11.66
N LYS A 317 8.23 -6.85 10.84
CA LYS A 317 6.95 -6.24 11.21
C LYS A 317 6.06 -6.22 9.98
N SER A 318 4.76 -6.03 10.21
CA SER A 318 3.79 -5.88 9.11
C SER A 318 3.85 -4.46 8.56
N GLY A 319 4.77 -4.22 7.62
CA GLY A 319 4.96 -2.91 6.98
C GLY A 319 3.80 -2.59 6.03
N MET A 320 3.05 -1.52 6.35
CA MET A 320 1.82 -1.13 5.64
C MET A 320 2.03 0.00 4.64
N ASN A 321 2.96 0.90 4.94
CA ASN A 321 3.28 2.03 4.08
C ASN A 321 4.71 2.48 4.33
N VAL A 322 5.30 3.20 3.36
CA VAL A 322 6.64 3.78 3.46
C VAL A 322 6.63 5.23 2.98
N ALA A 323 7.38 6.08 3.67
CA ALA A 323 7.62 7.45 3.26
C ALA A 323 9.08 7.84 3.56
N PHE A 324 9.63 8.72 2.73
CA PHE A 324 10.95 9.29 2.91
C PHE A 324 10.84 10.77 3.28
N GLY A 325 11.77 11.24 4.10
CA GLY A 325 11.87 12.65 4.46
C GLY A 325 13.18 12.97 5.15
N ASP A 326 13.73 14.13 4.91
CA ASP A 326 14.87 14.65 5.67
C ASP A 326 14.38 15.30 6.98
N ILE A 327 14.11 14.47 7.98
CA ILE A 327 13.54 14.92 9.25
C ILE A 327 14.58 15.58 10.17
N MET A 328 15.87 15.42 9.86
CA MET A 328 16.98 15.96 10.64
C MET A 328 17.60 17.21 9.99
N ASP A 329 17.09 17.64 8.83
CA ASP A 329 17.62 18.77 8.03
C ASP A 329 19.14 18.62 7.74
N GLN A 330 19.52 17.42 7.28
CA GLN A 330 20.92 17.05 7.03
C GLN A 330 21.20 16.70 5.55
N GLY A 331 20.23 16.88 4.67
CA GLY A 331 20.32 16.45 3.26
C GLY A 331 20.34 14.93 3.09
N LYS A 332 19.80 14.17 4.07
CA LYS A 332 19.73 12.71 4.07
C LYS A 332 18.32 12.24 4.36
N PHE A 333 17.85 11.27 3.58
CA PHE A 333 16.51 10.72 3.80
C PHE A 333 16.48 9.77 5.00
N SER A 334 15.53 10.03 5.89
CA SER A 334 15.01 9.07 6.86
C SER A 334 13.88 8.28 6.22
N ILE A 335 13.63 7.06 6.71
CA ILE A 335 12.62 6.15 6.18
C ILE A 335 11.59 5.88 7.27
N TYR A 336 10.35 6.30 7.05
CA TYR A 336 9.25 5.99 7.95
C TYR A 336 8.45 4.80 7.40
N VAL A 337 8.20 3.80 8.25
CA VAL A 337 7.36 2.65 7.91
C VAL A 337 6.25 2.54 8.96
N SER A 338 5.00 2.70 8.51
CA SER A 338 3.86 2.37 9.37
C SER A 338 3.67 0.85 9.42
N ASN A 339 3.36 0.32 10.60
CA ASN A 339 3.12 -1.09 10.78
C ASN A 339 1.74 -1.33 11.39
N ILE A 340 1.16 -2.50 11.13
CA ILE A 340 -0.08 -2.90 11.80
C ILE A 340 0.13 -2.90 13.31
N SER A 341 -0.80 -2.26 14.01
CA SER A 341 -0.90 -2.37 15.46
C SER A 341 -2.36 -2.54 15.85
N GLU A 342 -2.65 -3.65 16.52
CA GLU A 342 -3.96 -3.92 17.11
C GLU A 342 -3.81 -4.09 18.62
N ASN A 343 -4.55 -3.28 19.39
CA ASN A 343 -4.42 -3.25 20.83
C ASN A 343 -4.74 -4.61 21.46
N GLY A 344 -3.78 -5.17 22.20
CA GLY A 344 -3.90 -6.46 22.88
C GLY A 344 -3.68 -7.69 21.98
N VAL A 345 -3.46 -7.51 20.68
CA VAL A 345 -3.24 -8.61 19.72
C VAL A 345 -1.87 -8.48 19.05
N LEU A 346 -1.61 -7.37 18.41
CA LEU A 346 -0.37 -7.11 17.69
C LEU A 346 0.13 -5.71 17.99
N ILE A 347 1.18 -5.59 18.81
CA ILE A 347 1.75 -4.30 19.21
C ILE A 347 3.16 -4.20 18.64
N GLN A 348 3.26 -3.74 17.40
CA GLN A 348 4.55 -3.64 16.71
C GLN A 348 5.18 -2.25 16.80
N GLY A 349 4.35 -1.19 16.81
CA GLY A 349 4.80 0.20 16.63
C GLY A 349 5.40 0.45 15.25
N ASN A 350 5.50 1.69 14.86
CA ASN A 350 6.08 2.09 13.59
C ASN A 350 7.61 2.01 13.61
N ASN A 351 8.23 2.09 12.45
CA ASN A 351 9.67 2.27 12.33
C ASN A 351 9.97 3.67 11.79
N LEU A 352 10.98 4.30 12.35
CA LEU A 352 11.57 5.53 11.86
C LEU A 352 13.08 5.31 11.76
N TRP A 353 13.52 4.95 10.57
CA TRP A 353 14.91 4.67 10.26
C TRP A 353 15.62 5.98 9.94
N VAL A 354 16.52 6.41 10.80
CA VAL A 354 17.30 7.66 10.66
C VAL A 354 18.73 7.30 10.29
N PRO A 355 19.36 7.99 9.34
CA PRO A 355 20.77 7.77 9.02
C PRO A 355 21.66 7.97 10.24
N LYS A 356 22.52 7.00 10.53
CA LYS A 356 23.47 7.10 11.63
C LYS A 356 24.50 8.19 11.38
N GLU A 357 24.85 8.90 12.43
CA GLU A 357 25.89 9.91 12.39
C GLU A 357 27.23 9.33 11.89
N GLY A 358 27.94 10.06 11.05
CA GLY A 358 29.20 9.62 10.46
C GLY A 358 29.08 8.59 9.33
N THR A 359 27.85 8.22 8.91
CA THR A 359 27.63 7.32 7.76
C THR A 359 27.03 8.08 6.58
N SER A 360 27.43 7.77 5.36
CA SER A 360 26.95 8.41 4.13
C SER A 360 27.31 7.61 2.89
N GLY A 361 26.68 7.94 1.75
CA GLY A 361 26.95 7.28 0.48
C GLY A 361 26.76 5.78 0.59
N THR A 362 27.60 5.00 -0.07
CA THR A 362 27.55 3.53 -0.07
C THR A 362 27.77 2.89 1.32
N ASN A 363 28.15 3.65 2.32
CA ASN A 363 28.33 3.16 3.69
C ASN A 363 27.22 3.66 4.64
N ILE A 364 26.08 4.09 4.10
CA ILE A 364 24.96 4.56 4.92
C ILE A 364 24.43 3.43 5.81
N LYS A 365 24.19 3.76 7.08
CA LYS A 365 23.56 2.88 8.08
C LYS A 365 22.41 3.61 8.73
N TYR A 366 21.45 2.85 9.20
CA TYR A 366 20.25 3.39 9.83
C TYR A 366 20.10 2.88 11.26
N GLU A 367 19.43 3.67 12.08
CA GLU A 367 18.95 3.26 13.40
C GLU A 367 17.46 3.61 13.54
N ASN A 368 16.73 2.81 14.30
CA ASN A 368 15.30 3.01 14.49
C ASN A 368 15.05 3.90 15.70
N LEU A 369 14.66 5.14 15.47
CA LEU A 369 14.38 6.14 16.50
C LEU A 369 12.88 6.34 16.77
N ALA A 370 12.00 5.46 16.29
CA ALA A 370 10.55 5.63 16.45
C ALA A 370 10.09 5.76 17.91
N ARG A 371 10.76 5.10 18.86
CA ARG A 371 10.46 5.21 20.29
C ARG A 371 10.96 6.49 20.93
N ASP A 372 12.06 7.02 20.44
CA ASP A 372 12.76 8.16 21.04
C ASP A 372 12.16 9.48 20.56
N MET A 373 11.54 9.47 19.40
CA MET A 373 10.94 10.65 18.77
C MET A 373 9.40 10.70 18.89
N GLY A 374 8.74 9.74 19.55
CA GLY A 374 7.30 9.69 19.80
C GLY A 374 6.55 8.91 18.76
#